data_462674d6391ba4ef817ac8d80a8d4e8f
#
_entry.id   462674d6391ba4ef817ac8d80a8d4e8f
#
_cell.length_a   1.000
_cell.length_b   1.000
_cell.length_c   1.000
_cell.angle_alpha   90.00
_cell.angle_beta   90.00
_cell.angle_gamma   90.00
#
_symmetry.space_group_name_H-M   'P 1'
#
loop_
_entity.id
_entity.type
_entity.pdbx_description
1 polymer ?
#
loop_
_entity_poly.entity_id
_entity_poly.type
_entity_poly.pdbx_seq_one_letter_code
_entity_poly.pdbx_strand_id
1 'polypeptide(L)'
;MARSRVLIVDDSTLSREVLRRTLELDSRLQVAGEATSGEEAVKLIRTLKPDLITMDLNMPGMGGLKAIEVLMRERPTPIVVISERSSTSGVDLNYEALSRGALELVPKSQVFGAGDEELRRFVERLRLLAEAGVDEPEKPPTPTAPAPTIPVSNEKPVLLGIGASTGGPRALAKLLSSLPRDFPLPIAVVQHMAEDFFDSFVHFLKDASGHPVEQANAMTKLEVGRVYVAPPRQELFVRENLTVKLLPPPPNSLISPSVDSLFFSMATALKGRGLGVLLTGMGDDGAQGLLRMRRMGSRTVVQDKASCAVFGMPKAAVELGAAEHVIDLSAMGAFLVQAAKGGTLPATPHSSTPSPPPSGAHVQTGLTPALGNTIKPPAASPARASSTSGPIPVERLKKCVLVVDDQGHLDSARATLERAGYEVITVDNPLVLARTLRKNYVDLVLLEPELKTMKGAVVVQTLRSHGATMPILLWSSLEETALLTRVRECQAAGYVRKGDPAGLVRSVNRSFKA
;
A
#
# COMPACT_ATOMS: atom_id res chain seq x y z
N MET A 1 15.89 19.10 -15.21
CA MET A 1 15.19 19.09 -13.91
C MET A 1 16.12 19.71 -12.86
N ALA A 2 15.59 20.46 -11.89
CA ALA A 2 16.39 20.95 -10.78
C ALA A 2 16.89 19.76 -9.94
N ARG A 3 18.09 19.88 -9.35
CA ARG A 3 18.63 18.86 -8.46
C ARG A 3 18.06 19.05 -7.07
N SER A 4 17.65 17.97 -6.41
CA SER A 4 17.22 18.02 -5.01
C SER A 4 18.42 18.26 -4.08
N ARG A 5 18.27 19.19 -3.16
CA ARG A 5 19.34 19.73 -2.32
C ARG A 5 19.33 19.05 -0.96
N VAL A 6 20.43 18.38 -0.60
CA VAL A 6 20.55 17.64 0.66
C VAL A 6 21.54 18.35 1.59
N LEU A 7 21.11 18.59 2.85
CA LEU A 7 22.00 19.03 3.93
C LEU A 7 22.43 17.79 4.74
N ILE A 8 23.74 17.57 4.84
CA ILE A 8 24.32 16.48 5.64
C ILE A 8 24.66 17.02 7.03
N VAL A 9 24.15 16.38 8.10
CA VAL A 9 24.41 16.79 9.48
C VAL A 9 24.95 15.59 10.28
N ASP A 10 26.23 15.58 10.57
CA ASP A 10 26.94 14.53 11.32
C ASP A 10 28.26 15.12 11.84
N ASP A 11 28.67 14.87 13.07
CA ASP A 11 29.93 15.43 13.63
C ASP A 11 31.18 14.72 13.08
N SER A 12 31.01 13.45 12.63
CA SER A 12 32.10 12.66 12.04
C SER A 12 32.41 13.10 10.61
N THR A 13 33.64 13.54 10.38
CA THR A 13 34.14 13.86 9.04
C THR A 13 34.06 12.67 8.08
N LEU A 14 34.34 11.45 8.58
CA LEU A 14 34.25 10.24 7.78
C LEU A 14 32.79 9.96 7.35
N SER A 15 31.84 10.09 8.27
CA SER A 15 30.43 9.91 7.98
C SER A 15 29.95 10.88 6.91
N ARG A 16 30.29 12.16 7.02
CA ARG A 16 29.92 13.17 6.01
C ARG A 16 30.52 12.87 4.64
N GLU A 17 31.80 12.45 4.59
CA GLU A 17 32.45 12.07 3.33
C GLU A 17 31.78 10.85 2.66
N VAL A 18 31.47 9.81 3.43
CA VAL A 18 30.77 8.63 2.90
C VAL A 18 29.39 9.01 2.39
N LEU A 19 28.61 9.77 3.16
CA LEU A 19 27.30 10.24 2.74
C LEU A 19 27.36 11.10 1.47
N ARG A 20 28.35 11.99 1.36
CA ARG A 20 28.57 12.81 0.16
C ARG A 20 28.78 11.92 -1.06
N ARG A 21 29.73 10.97 -1.00
CA ARG A 21 30.00 10.03 -2.10
C ARG A 21 28.79 9.17 -2.44
N THR A 22 28.04 8.77 -1.42
CA THR A 22 26.82 7.98 -1.61
C THR A 22 25.76 8.80 -2.36
N LEU A 23 25.54 10.06 -2.00
CA LEU A 23 24.60 10.95 -2.69
C LEU A 23 25.01 11.23 -4.14
N GLU A 24 26.30 11.27 -4.44
CA GLU A 24 26.84 11.47 -5.80
C GLU A 24 26.55 10.30 -6.76
N LEU A 25 26.08 9.14 -6.25
CA LEU A 25 25.61 8.03 -7.08
C LEU A 25 24.37 8.38 -7.91
N ASP A 26 23.60 9.40 -7.52
CA ASP A 26 22.46 9.91 -8.31
C ASP A 26 22.65 11.39 -8.65
N SER A 27 22.85 11.66 -9.92
CA SER A 27 23.09 13.02 -10.45
C SER A 27 21.93 14.01 -10.23
N ARG A 28 20.77 13.53 -9.78
CA ARG A 28 19.59 14.34 -9.45
C ARG A 28 19.64 14.86 -8.01
N LEU A 29 20.53 14.32 -7.17
CA LEU A 29 20.82 14.83 -5.83
C LEU A 29 22.03 15.77 -5.86
N GLN A 30 22.05 16.71 -4.93
CA GLN A 30 23.16 17.63 -4.73
C GLN A 30 23.34 17.90 -3.24
N VAL A 31 24.56 17.75 -2.74
CA VAL A 31 24.89 18.21 -1.39
C VAL A 31 24.86 19.74 -1.38
N ALA A 32 23.91 20.30 -0.65
CA ALA A 32 23.75 21.76 -0.51
C ALA A 32 24.69 22.33 0.53
N GLY A 33 25.13 21.54 1.50
CA GLY A 33 26.07 21.90 2.55
C GLY A 33 26.21 20.75 3.55
N GLU A 34 27.14 20.99 4.48
CA GLU A 34 27.43 20.08 5.60
C GLU A 34 27.41 20.86 6.90
N ALA A 35 26.96 20.21 7.97
CA ALA A 35 26.99 20.72 9.32
C ALA A 35 27.61 19.68 10.26
N THR A 36 28.41 20.14 11.20
CA THR A 36 29.09 19.32 12.20
C THR A 36 28.35 19.29 13.54
N SER A 37 27.28 20.07 13.67
CA SER A 37 26.48 20.17 14.88
C SER A 37 25.04 20.60 14.57
N GLY A 38 24.13 20.41 15.55
CA GLY A 38 22.76 20.86 15.46
C GLY A 38 22.64 22.39 15.30
N GLU A 39 23.49 23.16 15.98
CA GLU A 39 23.51 24.61 15.90
C GLU A 39 23.91 25.11 14.51
N GLU A 40 24.86 24.43 13.86
CA GLU A 40 25.28 24.74 12.52
C GLU A 40 24.17 24.40 11.51
N ALA A 41 23.53 23.26 11.66
CA ALA A 41 22.39 22.85 10.83
C ALA A 41 21.26 23.89 10.88
N VAL A 42 20.90 24.40 12.06
CA VAL A 42 19.89 25.45 12.25
C VAL A 42 20.27 26.76 11.57
N LYS A 43 21.55 27.13 11.56
CA LYS A 43 22.00 28.30 10.81
C LYS A 43 21.91 28.10 9.31
N LEU A 44 22.33 26.93 8.81
CA LEU A 44 22.42 26.64 7.40
C LEU A 44 21.04 26.44 6.74
N ILE A 45 20.02 25.94 7.45
CA ILE A 45 18.70 25.71 6.86
C ILE A 45 18.08 27.00 6.29
N ARG A 46 18.33 28.14 6.93
CA ARG A 46 17.80 29.45 6.52
C ARG A 46 18.37 29.93 5.19
N THR A 47 19.64 29.67 4.96
CA THR A 47 20.38 30.13 3.77
C THR A 47 20.37 29.11 2.65
N LEU A 48 20.57 27.84 2.97
CA LEU A 48 20.65 26.76 1.99
C LEU A 48 19.30 26.30 1.49
N LYS A 49 18.25 26.36 2.30
CA LYS A 49 16.90 25.89 1.97
C LYS A 49 16.94 24.47 1.36
N PRO A 50 17.47 23.47 2.06
CA PRO A 50 17.55 22.11 1.53
C PRO A 50 16.15 21.50 1.34
N ASP A 51 16.05 20.52 0.44
CA ASP A 51 14.85 19.72 0.19
C ASP A 51 14.80 18.47 1.08
N LEU A 52 15.95 18.07 1.63
CA LEU A 52 16.11 16.94 2.55
C LEU A 52 17.28 17.20 3.50
N ILE A 53 17.19 16.66 4.71
CA ILE A 53 18.25 16.66 5.70
C ILE A 53 18.55 15.22 6.11
N THR A 54 19.84 14.82 6.07
CA THR A 54 20.30 13.63 6.78
C THR A 54 20.85 14.06 8.13
N MET A 55 20.49 13.39 9.23
CA MET A 55 20.76 13.83 10.60
C MET A 55 21.32 12.71 11.45
N ASP A 56 22.48 12.90 12.03
CA ASP A 56 22.92 12.07 13.16
C ASP A 56 22.30 12.56 14.48
N LEU A 57 22.00 11.64 15.38
CA LEU A 57 21.46 11.98 16.70
C LEU A 57 22.56 12.25 17.73
N ASN A 58 23.69 11.56 17.61
CA ASN A 58 24.74 11.51 18.60
C ASN A 58 25.83 12.57 18.31
N MET A 59 25.44 13.84 18.38
CA MET A 59 26.37 14.96 18.18
C MET A 59 26.56 15.76 19.45
N PRO A 60 27.75 16.36 19.69
CA PRO A 60 27.96 17.25 20.82
C PRO A 60 27.11 18.53 20.72
N GLY A 61 26.95 19.25 21.84
CA GLY A 61 26.21 20.51 21.90
C GLY A 61 24.69 20.29 21.92
N MET A 62 23.96 20.90 20.98
CA MET A 62 22.51 20.80 20.88
C MET A 62 22.01 19.36 20.67
N GLY A 63 22.83 18.50 20.05
CA GLY A 63 22.46 17.14 19.66
C GLY A 63 21.39 17.09 18.56
N GLY A 64 21.25 15.91 17.93
CA GLY A 64 20.34 15.75 16.79
C GLY A 64 18.87 15.91 17.16
N LEU A 65 18.42 15.40 18.31
CA LEU A 65 17.02 15.49 18.75
C LEU A 65 16.53 16.94 18.88
N LYS A 66 17.31 17.78 19.52
CA LYS A 66 16.93 19.20 19.70
C LYS A 66 17.03 19.94 18.37
N ALA A 67 18.02 19.60 17.54
CA ALA A 67 18.13 20.15 16.20
C ALA A 67 16.89 19.84 15.34
N ILE A 68 16.41 18.59 15.34
CA ILE A 68 15.17 18.19 14.64
C ILE A 68 13.99 19.07 15.06
N GLU A 69 13.77 19.23 16.37
CA GLU A 69 12.67 20.05 16.90
C GLU A 69 12.73 21.49 16.39
N VAL A 70 13.92 22.09 16.41
CA VAL A 70 14.11 23.48 15.96
C VAL A 70 13.94 23.59 14.45
N LEU A 71 14.56 22.69 13.67
CA LEU A 71 14.49 22.67 12.21
C LEU A 71 13.04 22.53 11.73
N MET A 72 12.27 21.62 12.34
CA MET A 72 10.86 21.41 12.01
C MET A 72 9.96 22.58 12.36
N ARG A 73 10.35 23.39 13.36
CA ARG A 73 9.61 24.61 13.72
C ARG A 73 9.95 25.78 12.79
N GLU A 74 11.23 25.93 12.42
CA GLU A 74 11.69 27.05 11.59
C GLU A 74 11.32 26.86 10.12
N ARG A 75 11.59 25.67 9.61
CA ARG A 75 11.28 25.27 8.24
C ARG A 75 11.07 23.77 8.19
N PRO A 76 9.83 23.30 8.19
CA PRO A 76 9.52 21.89 8.01
C PRO A 76 10.20 21.36 6.73
N THR A 77 11.16 20.47 6.92
CA THR A 77 11.94 19.85 5.83
C THR A 77 12.02 18.36 6.14
N PRO A 78 11.89 17.45 5.17
CA PRO A 78 12.07 16.02 5.40
C PRO A 78 13.41 15.74 6.07
N ILE A 79 13.41 15.05 7.22
CA ILE A 79 14.62 14.68 7.97
C ILE A 79 14.70 13.16 8.03
N VAL A 80 15.77 12.58 7.47
CA VAL A 80 16.13 11.18 7.60
C VAL A 80 17.23 11.06 8.64
N VAL A 81 16.93 10.36 9.72
CA VAL A 81 17.92 10.09 10.78
C VAL A 81 18.78 8.92 10.37
N ILE A 82 20.08 9.08 10.42
CA ILE A 82 21.07 8.03 10.18
C ILE A 82 21.82 7.79 11.48
N SER A 83 21.45 6.73 12.21
CA SER A 83 21.91 6.51 13.58
C SER A 83 22.34 5.08 13.81
N GLU A 84 23.14 4.88 14.85
CA GLU A 84 23.41 3.55 15.39
C GLU A 84 22.27 3.10 16.30
N ARG A 85 22.20 1.78 16.54
CA ARG A 85 21.28 1.23 17.52
C ARG A 85 21.65 1.77 18.91
N SER A 86 20.78 2.54 19.54
CA SER A 86 21.00 3.00 20.90
C SER A 86 20.62 1.88 21.88
N SER A 87 21.62 1.19 22.45
CA SER A 87 21.40 0.04 23.35
C SER A 87 21.57 0.38 24.84
N THR A 88 21.79 1.64 25.26
CA THR A 88 22.35 1.92 26.59
C THR A 88 21.54 2.80 27.52
N SER A 89 20.41 3.37 27.10
CA SER A 89 19.56 4.14 28.02
C SER A 89 18.09 3.90 27.71
N GLY A 90 17.27 3.59 28.69
CA GLY A 90 15.87 3.18 28.58
C GLY A 90 14.91 4.11 27.83
N VAL A 91 15.42 5.16 27.18
CA VAL A 91 14.72 6.02 26.21
C VAL A 91 15.37 5.81 24.86
N ASP A 92 14.62 5.27 23.91
CA ASP A 92 15.12 5.10 22.54
C ASP A 92 15.09 6.44 21.79
N LEU A 93 16.27 7.08 21.73
CA LEU A 93 16.47 8.36 21.04
C LEU A 93 15.97 8.36 19.59
N ASN A 94 16.00 7.20 18.94
CA ASN A 94 15.58 7.07 17.55
C ASN A 94 14.07 7.34 17.41
N TYR A 95 13.25 6.77 18.29
CA TYR A 95 11.79 7.01 18.26
C TYR A 95 11.40 8.38 18.79
N GLU A 96 12.20 8.93 19.70
CA GLU A 96 12.04 10.33 20.12
C GLU A 96 12.28 11.28 18.94
N ALA A 97 13.23 10.98 18.05
CA ALA A 97 13.46 11.74 16.83
C ALA A 97 12.23 11.74 15.91
N LEU A 98 11.58 10.59 15.74
CA LEU A 98 10.32 10.51 14.98
C LEU A 98 9.21 11.36 15.62
N SER A 99 9.08 11.32 16.93
CA SER A 99 8.09 12.14 17.66
C SER A 99 8.33 13.62 17.48
N ARG A 100 9.60 14.06 17.37
CA ARG A 100 10.00 15.45 17.15
C ARG A 100 9.91 15.91 15.71
N GLY A 101 9.67 15.02 14.74
CA GLY A 101 9.44 15.39 13.35
C GLY A 101 10.31 14.70 12.32
N ALA A 102 11.27 13.86 12.72
CA ALA A 102 11.98 13.03 11.76
C ALA A 102 11.00 12.13 10.99
N LEU A 103 11.31 11.94 9.71
CA LEU A 103 10.46 11.21 8.78
C LEU A 103 10.75 9.71 8.80
N GLU A 104 12.04 9.37 8.91
CA GLU A 104 12.51 7.99 8.80
C GLU A 104 13.78 7.77 9.63
N LEU A 105 14.00 6.51 10.04
CA LEU A 105 15.21 6.05 10.71
C LEU A 105 15.94 5.07 9.80
N VAL A 106 17.23 5.29 9.59
CA VAL A 106 18.12 4.42 8.81
C VAL A 106 19.31 4.04 9.70
N PRO A 107 19.59 2.73 9.90
CA PRO A 107 20.78 2.33 10.64
C PRO A 107 22.04 2.69 9.85
N LYS A 108 23.08 3.15 10.55
CA LYS A 108 24.38 3.46 9.94
C LYS A 108 24.92 2.26 9.14
N SER A 109 24.66 1.04 9.56
CA SER A 109 25.07 -0.19 8.84
C SER A 109 24.50 -0.31 7.42
N GLN A 110 23.37 0.30 7.11
CA GLN A 110 22.79 0.34 5.76
C GLN A 110 23.46 1.37 4.82
N VAL A 111 24.35 2.19 5.35
CA VAL A 111 25.10 3.20 4.58
C VAL A 111 26.59 2.91 4.64
N PHE A 112 27.11 2.62 5.85
CA PHE A 112 28.52 2.38 6.07
C PHE A 112 28.83 0.87 5.97
N GLY A 113 29.42 0.45 4.85
CA GLY A 113 29.71 -0.97 4.57
C GLY A 113 28.63 -1.72 3.80
N ALA A 114 27.59 -1.04 3.36
CA ALA A 114 26.57 -1.61 2.48
C ALA A 114 27.11 -1.89 1.07
N GLY A 115 26.53 -2.88 0.39
CA GLY A 115 26.84 -3.16 -1.01
C GLY A 115 26.26 -2.12 -1.97
N ASP A 116 26.80 -2.08 -3.20
CA ASP A 116 26.41 -1.08 -4.22
C ASP A 116 24.89 -1.04 -4.48
N GLU A 117 24.23 -2.18 -4.46
CA GLU A 117 22.79 -2.27 -4.68
C GLU A 117 21.98 -1.65 -3.51
N GLU A 118 22.42 -1.87 -2.28
CA GLU A 118 21.79 -1.28 -1.08
C GLU A 118 21.98 0.22 -1.04
N LEU A 119 23.17 0.70 -1.38
CA LEU A 119 23.46 2.13 -1.49
C LEU A 119 22.62 2.80 -2.58
N ARG A 120 22.46 2.19 -3.75
CA ARG A 120 21.59 2.72 -4.81
C ARG A 120 20.14 2.84 -4.35
N ARG A 121 19.63 1.83 -3.64
CA ARG A 121 18.25 1.86 -3.08
C ARG A 121 18.10 2.95 -2.01
N PHE A 122 19.11 3.09 -1.15
CA PHE A 122 19.14 4.15 -0.16
C PHE A 122 19.10 5.55 -0.82
N VAL A 123 19.95 5.77 -1.81
CA VAL A 123 20.00 7.04 -2.57
C VAL A 123 18.71 7.32 -3.32
N GLU A 124 18.14 6.31 -3.98
CA GLU A 124 16.83 6.46 -4.64
C GLU A 124 15.74 6.83 -3.64
N ARG A 125 15.75 6.23 -2.44
CA ARG A 125 14.84 6.58 -1.35
C ARG A 125 14.99 8.04 -0.94
N LEU A 126 16.23 8.50 -0.68
CA LEU A 126 16.49 9.89 -0.33
C LEU A 126 16.02 10.86 -1.41
N ARG A 127 16.25 10.52 -2.68
CA ARG A 127 15.76 11.32 -3.82
C ARG A 127 14.25 11.46 -3.81
N LEU A 128 13.54 10.34 -3.68
CA LEU A 128 12.06 10.35 -3.66
C LEU A 128 11.52 11.15 -2.47
N LEU A 129 12.18 11.08 -1.31
CA LEU A 129 11.83 11.89 -0.14
C LEU A 129 12.08 13.39 -0.36
N ALA A 130 13.17 13.73 -1.01
CA ALA A 130 13.50 15.11 -1.35
C ALA A 130 12.54 15.69 -2.41
N GLU A 131 12.13 14.87 -3.40
CA GLU A 131 11.18 15.26 -4.44
C GLU A 131 9.73 15.31 -3.93
N ALA A 132 9.37 14.46 -2.96
CA ALA A 132 8.04 14.46 -2.36
C ALA A 132 7.74 15.76 -1.63
N GLY A 133 8.77 16.49 -1.19
CA GLY A 133 8.69 17.83 -0.60
C GLY A 133 7.57 17.97 0.44
N VAL A 134 7.57 19.07 1.16
CA VAL A 134 6.34 19.54 1.81
C VAL A 134 5.57 20.32 0.74
N ASP A 135 5.04 19.60 -0.26
CA ASP A 135 4.29 20.23 -1.34
C ASP A 135 3.08 21.01 -0.82
N GLU A 136 2.93 22.23 -1.34
CA GLU A 136 1.65 22.94 -1.28
C GLU A 136 0.54 22.02 -1.82
N PRO A 137 -0.67 22.08 -1.28
CA PRO A 137 -1.75 21.17 -1.66
C PRO A 137 -2.11 21.36 -3.14
N GLU A 138 -1.51 20.55 -4.01
CA GLU A 138 -1.98 20.40 -5.38
C GLU A 138 -3.42 19.91 -5.35
N LYS A 139 -4.26 20.57 -6.15
CA LYS A 139 -5.66 20.22 -6.34
C LYS A 139 -5.77 18.70 -6.60
N PRO A 140 -6.61 17.97 -5.85
CA PRO A 140 -6.72 16.53 -6.05
C PRO A 140 -7.00 16.21 -7.52
N PRO A 141 -6.40 15.17 -8.10
CA PRO A 141 -6.65 14.77 -9.46
C PRO A 141 -8.16 14.52 -9.63
N THR A 142 -8.74 15.13 -10.63
CA THR A 142 -10.15 14.94 -10.98
C THR A 142 -10.37 13.45 -11.23
N PRO A 143 -11.37 12.81 -10.60
CA PRO A 143 -11.63 11.39 -10.82
C PRO A 143 -11.95 11.14 -12.29
N THR A 144 -11.08 10.47 -12.98
CA THR A 144 -11.31 10.01 -14.36
C THR A 144 -12.14 8.73 -14.27
N ALA A 145 -13.42 8.85 -14.53
CA ALA A 145 -14.49 7.85 -14.52
C ALA A 145 -14.98 7.38 -13.12
N PRO A 146 -16.29 7.15 -12.95
CA PRO A 146 -16.82 6.57 -11.73
C PRO A 146 -16.23 5.16 -11.56
N ALA A 147 -15.54 4.94 -10.45
CA ALA A 147 -15.05 3.62 -10.09
C ALA A 147 -16.23 2.64 -10.03
N PRO A 148 -16.09 1.41 -10.53
CA PRO A 148 -17.15 0.42 -10.49
C PRO A 148 -17.62 0.26 -9.04
N THR A 149 -18.94 0.30 -8.84
CA THR A 149 -19.57 0.14 -7.53
C THR A 149 -19.39 -1.32 -7.09
N ILE A 150 -18.37 -1.59 -6.30
CA ILE A 150 -18.11 -2.92 -5.73
C ILE A 150 -19.02 -3.06 -4.52
N PRO A 151 -19.84 -4.11 -4.42
CA PRO A 151 -20.70 -4.33 -3.26
C PRO A 151 -19.82 -4.53 -2.01
N VAL A 152 -19.98 -3.68 -1.02
CA VAL A 152 -19.35 -3.85 0.29
C VAL A 152 -20.23 -4.72 1.14
N SER A 153 -19.64 -5.69 1.84
CA SER A 153 -20.36 -6.51 2.81
C SER A 153 -20.87 -5.64 3.95
N ASN A 154 -22.13 -5.81 4.30
CA ASN A 154 -22.72 -5.22 5.50
C ASN A 154 -22.37 -6.00 6.78
N GLU A 155 -21.59 -7.08 6.65
CA GLU A 155 -21.15 -7.86 7.79
C GLU A 155 -20.17 -7.07 8.67
N LYS A 156 -20.24 -7.33 9.96
CA LYS A 156 -19.34 -6.72 10.94
C LYS A 156 -17.89 -7.19 10.68
N PRO A 157 -16.93 -6.29 10.56
CA PRO A 157 -15.52 -6.68 10.50
C PRO A 157 -15.08 -7.46 11.74
N VAL A 158 -14.09 -8.33 11.57
CA VAL A 158 -13.52 -9.15 12.66
C VAL A 158 -12.04 -8.89 12.89
N LEU A 159 -11.39 -8.14 12.00
CA LEU A 159 -9.97 -7.78 12.08
C LEU A 159 -9.71 -6.46 11.36
N LEU A 160 -8.92 -5.60 11.98
CA LEU A 160 -8.32 -4.42 11.37
C LEU A 160 -6.87 -4.76 10.94
N GLY A 161 -6.57 -4.67 9.65
CA GLY A 161 -5.21 -4.75 9.11
C GLY A 161 -4.70 -3.38 8.71
N ILE A 162 -3.49 -3.02 9.11
CA ILE A 162 -2.89 -1.73 8.80
C ILE A 162 -1.53 -1.94 8.14
N GLY A 163 -1.33 -1.31 6.98
CA GLY A 163 -0.04 -1.26 6.29
C GLY A 163 0.55 0.15 6.31
N ALA A 164 1.84 0.28 6.54
CA ALA A 164 2.55 1.55 6.56
C ALA A 164 4.04 1.39 6.20
N SER A 165 4.68 2.50 5.79
CA SER A 165 6.11 2.56 5.48
C SER A 165 6.70 3.89 5.94
N THR A 166 7.31 4.68 5.09
CA THR A 166 7.91 5.97 5.41
C THR A 166 6.90 6.94 6.03
N GLY A 167 7.23 7.53 7.18
CA GLY A 167 6.30 8.33 8.00
C GLY A 167 5.27 7.49 8.78
N GLY A 168 5.27 6.16 8.55
CA GLY A 168 4.35 5.19 9.16
C GLY A 168 4.37 5.17 10.68
N PRO A 169 5.54 5.16 11.36
CA PRO A 169 5.56 5.11 12.82
C PRO A 169 4.76 6.23 13.49
N ARG A 170 4.90 7.47 12.98
CA ARG A 170 4.11 8.62 13.49
C ARG A 170 2.63 8.49 13.17
N ALA A 171 2.32 8.07 11.94
CA ALA A 171 0.93 7.88 11.51
C ALA A 171 0.24 6.78 12.32
N LEU A 172 0.91 5.66 12.56
CA LEU A 172 0.44 4.56 13.41
C LEU A 172 0.21 5.01 14.85
N ALA A 173 1.19 5.70 15.44
CA ALA A 173 1.05 6.23 16.81
C ALA A 173 -0.16 7.16 16.92
N LYS A 174 -0.33 8.11 15.99
CA LYS A 174 -1.46 9.04 15.96
C LYS A 174 -2.79 8.31 15.73
N LEU A 175 -2.84 7.36 14.80
CA LEU A 175 -4.06 6.59 14.54
C LEU A 175 -4.45 5.74 15.75
N LEU A 176 -3.52 4.93 16.27
CA LEU A 176 -3.78 4.02 17.40
C LEU A 176 -4.17 4.79 18.66
N SER A 177 -3.53 5.94 18.96
CA SER A 177 -3.91 6.78 20.12
C SER A 177 -5.30 7.41 19.99
N SER A 178 -5.85 7.51 18.78
CA SER A 178 -7.21 8.00 18.52
C SER A 178 -8.29 6.92 18.62
N LEU A 179 -7.90 5.64 18.73
CA LEU A 179 -8.83 4.54 18.95
C LEU A 179 -9.11 4.39 20.46
N PRO A 180 -10.35 4.03 20.86
CA PRO A 180 -10.65 3.74 22.23
C PRO A 180 -9.95 2.46 22.70
N ARG A 181 -9.59 2.36 23.98
CA ARG A 181 -8.88 1.19 24.53
C ARG A 181 -9.65 -0.13 24.41
N ASP A 182 -10.97 -0.04 24.37
CA ASP A 182 -11.90 -1.16 24.15
C ASP A 182 -12.28 -1.30 22.65
N PHE A 183 -11.41 -0.87 21.74
CA PHE A 183 -11.66 -1.01 20.30
C PHE A 183 -12.05 -2.45 19.96
N PRO A 184 -13.19 -2.67 19.28
CA PRO A 184 -13.84 -3.98 19.25
C PRO A 184 -13.23 -4.99 18.26
N LEU A 185 -12.04 -4.70 17.71
CA LEU A 185 -11.33 -5.59 16.79
C LEU A 185 -9.89 -5.82 17.25
N PRO A 186 -9.31 -7.01 16.99
CA PRO A 186 -7.86 -7.15 16.97
C PRO A 186 -7.27 -6.32 15.84
N ILE A 187 -6.01 -5.90 15.99
CA ILE A 187 -5.30 -5.06 15.01
C ILE A 187 -4.01 -5.77 14.60
N ALA A 188 -3.83 -6.00 13.30
CA ALA A 188 -2.60 -6.51 12.72
C ALA A 188 -1.90 -5.39 11.94
N VAL A 189 -0.60 -5.18 12.21
CA VAL A 189 0.19 -4.08 11.62
C VAL A 189 1.37 -4.64 10.86
N VAL A 190 1.58 -4.17 9.64
CA VAL A 190 2.82 -4.30 8.87
C VAL A 190 3.42 -2.92 8.68
N GLN A 191 4.63 -2.72 9.20
CA GLN A 191 5.42 -1.50 9.02
C GLN A 191 6.77 -1.86 8.38
N HIS A 192 7.09 -1.24 7.25
CA HIS A 192 8.40 -1.41 6.64
C HIS A 192 9.45 -0.65 7.42
N MET A 193 10.43 -1.36 7.93
CA MET A 193 11.50 -0.78 8.73
C MET A 193 12.71 -1.69 8.80
N ALA A 194 13.85 -1.14 9.21
CA ALA A 194 15.03 -1.92 9.51
C ALA A 194 14.83 -2.76 10.78
N GLU A 195 15.37 -4.00 10.76
CA GLU A 195 15.28 -4.94 11.87
C GLU A 195 15.83 -4.35 13.18
N ASP A 196 16.91 -3.58 13.09
CA ASP A 196 17.58 -2.94 14.23
C ASP A 196 16.67 -2.07 15.10
N PHE A 197 15.58 -1.56 14.53
CA PHE A 197 14.66 -0.66 15.23
C PHE A 197 13.34 -1.30 15.64
N PHE A 198 13.15 -2.60 15.38
CA PHE A 198 11.86 -3.26 15.57
C PHE A 198 11.38 -3.29 17.02
N ASP A 199 12.23 -3.73 17.94
CA ASP A 199 11.87 -3.82 19.38
C ASP A 199 11.48 -2.46 19.93
N SER A 200 12.27 -1.45 19.59
CA SER A 200 12.03 -0.07 19.97
C SER A 200 10.75 0.47 19.37
N PHE A 201 10.41 0.07 18.14
CA PHE A 201 9.15 0.43 17.49
C PHE A 201 7.93 -0.13 18.25
N VAL A 202 7.98 -1.38 18.63
CA VAL A 202 6.91 -2.01 19.42
C VAL A 202 6.70 -1.27 20.76
N HIS A 203 7.78 -0.92 21.45
CA HIS A 203 7.72 -0.12 22.69
C HIS A 203 7.14 1.27 22.42
N PHE A 204 7.66 1.96 21.41
CA PHE A 204 7.16 3.28 21.01
C PHE A 204 5.65 3.27 20.73
N LEU A 205 5.16 2.31 19.95
CA LEU A 205 3.72 2.22 19.67
C LEU A 205 2.90 1.93 20.91
N LYS A 206 3.39 1.08 21.81
CA LYS A 206 2.73 0.77 23.09
C LYS A 206 2.59 2.02 23.95
N ASP A 207 3.66 2.77 24.09
CA ASP A 207 3.68 3.99 24.92
C ASP A 207 2.82 5.10 24.30
N ALA A 208 2.96 5.32 22.99
CA ALA A 208 2.24 6.38 22.29
C ALA A 208 0.74 6.10 22.16
N SER A 209 0.33 4.85 21.97
CA SER A 209 -1.08 4.50 21.77
C SER A 209 -1.82 4.16 23.06
N GLY A 210 -1.11 3.66 24.05
CA GLY A 210 -1.69 3.12 25.28
C GLY A 210 -2.43 1.78 25.10
N HIS A 211 -2.39 1.18 23.90
CA HIS A 211 -2.88 -0.17 23.63
C HIS A 211 -1.81 -1.22 24.02
N PRO A 212 -2.21 -2.46 24.35
CA PRO A 212 -1.28 -3.58 24.37
C PRO A 212 -0.72 -3.82 22.96
N VAL A 213 0.55 -3.54 22.73
CA VAL A 213 1.26 -3.76 21.47
C VAL A 213 2.31 -4.83 21.67
N GLU A 214 2.33 -5.81 20.79
CA GLU A 214 3.30 -6.92 20.84
C GLU A 214 3.70 -7.40 19.44
N GLN A 215 4.85 -8.05 19.37
CA GLN A 215 5.25 -8.75 18.17
C GLN A 215 4.29 -9.91 17.88
N ALA A 216 3.87 -10.05 16.64
CA ALA A 216 3.10 -11.20 16.20
C ALA A 216 3.96 -12.47 16.21
N ASN A 217 3.47 -13.53 16.83
CA ASN A 217 4.14 -14.83 16.85
C ASN A 217 3.31 -15.88 16.12
N ALA A 218 3.97 -16.88 15.55
CA ALA A 218 3.29 -17.97 14.88
C ALA A 218 2.30 -18.67 15.82
N MET A 219 1.11 -19.02 15.30
CA MET A 219 0.00 -19.64 16.03
C MET A 219 -0.66 -18.77 17.10
N THR A 220 -0.22 -17.52 17.30
CA THR A 220 -0.92 -16.57 18.18
C THR A 220 -2.33 -16.32 17.66
N LYS A 221 -3.33 -16.42 18.51
CA LYS A 221 -4.70 -16.00 18.22
C LYS A 221 -4.80 -14.49 18.46
N LEU A 222 -5.30 -13.78 17.45
CA LEU A 222 -5.49 -12.35 17.53
C LEU A 222 -6.69 -12.02 18.43
N GLU A 223 -6.46 -11.22 19.46
CA GLU A 223 -7.44 -10.86 20.50
C GLU A 223 -7.90 -9.40 20.35
N VAL A 224 -9.16 -9.15 20.63
CA VAL A 224 -9.77 -7.81 20.62
C VAL A 224 -9.01 -6.84 21.52
N GLY A 225 -8.81 -5.60 21.05
CA GLY A 225 -8.14 -4.53 21.80
C GLY A 225 -6.61 -4.64 21.82
N ARG A 226 -6.01 -5.62 21.16
CA ARG A 226 -4.57 -5.81 21.06
C ARG A 226 -4.05 -5.47 19.66
N VAL A 227 -2.81 -5.01 19.61
CA VAL A 227 -2.08 -4.68 18.38
C VAL A 227 -0.93 -5.67 18.20
N TYR A 228 -0.88 -6.32 17.05
CA TYR A 228 0.12 -7.31 16.68
C TYR A 228 0.95 -6.79 15.52
N VAL A 229 2.24 -6.59 15.73
CA VAL A 229 3.17 -6.08 14.71
C VAL A 229 3.90 -7.22 14.04
N ALA A 230 3.90 -7.25 12.72
CA ALA A 230 4.62 -8.24 11.94
C ALA A 230 6.13 -8.17 12.20
N PRO A 231 6.80 -9.27 12.56
CA PRO A 231 8.24 -9.28 12.81
C PRO A 231 9.03 -9.06 11.51
N PRO A 232 10.24 -8.47 11.59
CA PRO A 232 11.12 -8.34 10.43
C PRO A 232 11.43 -9.68 9.78
N ARG A 233 11.67 -9.65 8.46
CA ARG A 233 12.03 -10.84 7.66
C ARG A 233 11.06 -12.01 7.75
N GLN A 234 9.81 -11.75 8.13
CA GLN A 234 8.75 -12.74 8.11
C GLN A 234 7.46 -12.13 7.55
N GLU A 235 6.80 -12.87 6.68
CA GLU A 235 5.50 -12.50 6.15
C GLU A 235 4.39 -12.88 7.12
N LEU A 236 3.51 -11.94 7.46
CA LEU A 236 2.38 -12.16 8.35
C LEU A 236 1.13 -12.53 7.56
N PHE A 237 0.62 -13.73 7.80
CA PHE A 237 -0.65 -14.22 7.27
C PHE A 237 -1.64 -14.46 8.41
N VAL A 238 -2.91 -14.21 8.11
CA VAL A 238 -4.02 -14.48 9.03
C VAL A 238 -4.84 -15.65 8.51
N ARG A 239 -5.21 -16.57 9.39
CA ARG A 239 -6.10 -17.70 9.09
C ARG A 239 -7.55 -17.36 9.42
N GLU A 240 -8.50 -18.16 8.93
CA GLU A 240 -9.95 -17.98 9.14
C GLU A 240 -10.35 -17.92 10.63
N ASN A 241 -9.65 -18.65 11.48
CA ASN A 241 -9.84 -18.66 12.94
C ASN A 241 -9.12 -17.51 13.68
N LEU A 242 -8.61 -16.51 12.95
CA LEU A 242 -7.83 -15.38 13.45
C LEU A 242 -6.50 -15.80 14.12
N THR A 243 -5.89 -16.90 13.72
CA THR A 243 -4.53 -17.24 14.16
C THR A 243 -3.49 -16.75 13.15
N VAL A 244 -2.36 -16.29 13.67
CA VAL A 244 -1.21 -15.84 12.87
C VAL A 244 -0.46 -17.02 12.28
N LYS A 245 -0.07 -16.90 11.01
CA LYS A 245 0.93 -17.74 10.36
C LYS A 245 2.07 -16.86 9.90
N LEU A 246 3.28 -17.17 10.33
CA LEU A 246 4.50 -16.51 9.88
C LEU A 246 5.22 -17.40 8.87
N LEU A 247 5.69 -16.82 7.78
CA LEU A 247 6.48 -17.51 6.77
C LEU A 247 7.73 -16.68 6.44
N PRO A 248 8.83 -17.31 6.05
CA PRO A 248 9.96 -16.58 5.51
C PRO A 248 9.52 -15.82 4.24
N PRO A 249 10.13 -14.66 3.95
CA PRO A 249 9.86 -13.96 2.72
C PRO A 249 10.24 -14.80 1.50
N PRO A 250 9.59 -14.57 0.36
CA PRO A 250 10.00 -15.18 -0.90
C PRO A 250 11.47 -14.88 -1.21
N PRO A 251 12.20 -15.81 -1.84
CA PRO A 251 13.57 -15.55 -2.30
C PRO A 251 13.62 -14.27 -3.13
N ASN A 252 14.63 -13.44 -2.88
CA ASN A 252 14.81 -12.13 -3.53
C ASN A 252 13.66 -11.10 -3.29
N SER A 253 12.88 -11.28 -2.23
CA SER A 253 11.94 -10.24 -1.80
C SER A 253 12.73 -9.01 -1.36
N LEU A 254 12.37 -7.85 -1.94
CA LEU A 254 13.00 -6.57 -1.60
C LEU A 254 12.40 -5.94 -0.35
N ILE A 255 11.20 -6.37 0.02
CA ILE A 255 10.41 -5.84 1.13
C ILE A 255 9.87 -7.01 1.93
N SER A 256 10.14 -7.03 3.23
CA SER A 256 9.60 -8.00 4.17
C SER A 256 9.65 -7.41 5.59
N PRO A 257 8.51 -7.47 6.31
CA PRO A 257 7.21 -8.03 5.94
C PRO A 257 6.50 -7.22 4.84
N SER A 258 5.67 -7.87 4.01
CA SER A 258 4.86 -7.24 2.97
C SER A 258 3.44 -6.96 3.46
N VAL A 259 2.94 -5.76 3.18
CA VAL A 259 1.55 -5.36 3.44
C VAL A 259 0.59 -6.14 2.54
N ASP A 260 0.97 -6.38 1.29
CA ASP A 260 0.20 -7.21 0.37
C ASP A 260 -0.01 -8.63 0.91
N SER A 261 1.00 -9.25 1.52
CA SER A 261 0.89 -10.57 2.16
C SER A 261 -0.18 -10.61 3.25
N LEU A 262 -0.20 -9.60 4.13
CA LEU A 262 -1.24 -9.45 5.15
C LEU A 262 -2.63 -9.33 4.51
N PHE A 263 -2.80 -8.38 3.60
CA PHE A 263 -4.10 -8.07 3.01
C PHE A 263 -4.64 -9.19 2.12
N PHE A 264 -3.81 -9.90 1.35
CA PHE A 264 -4.21 -11.08 0.59
C PHE A 264 -4.71 -12.21 1.52
N SER A 265 -4.02 -12.43 2.63
CA SER A 265 -4.45 -13.43 3.60
C SER A 265 -5.78 -13.05 4.26
N MET A 266 -5.95 -11.78 4.63
CA MET A 266 -7.21 -11.26 5.18
C MET A 266 -8.35 -11.39 4.17
N ALA A 267 -8.14 -11.02 2.91
CA ALA A 267 -9.14 -11.15 1.86
C ALA A 267 -9.64 -12.60 1.72
N THR A 268 -8.71 -13.55 1.73
CA THR A 268 -8.99 -14.97 1.56
C THR A 268 -9.65 -15.58 2.80
N ALA A 269 -9.09 -15.32 3.98
CA ALA A 269 -9.55 -15.93 5.23
C ALA A 269 -10.85 -15.32 5.75
N LEU A 270 -11.06 -14.01 5.58
CA LEU A 270 -12.16 -13.30 6.22
C LEU A 270 -13.37 -13.07 5.31
N LYS A 271 -13.23 -13.29 3.99
CA LYS A 271 -14.33 -13.30 3.00
C LYS A 271 -15.26 -12.09 3.12
N GLY A 272 -14.69 -10.88 3.12
CA GLY A 272 -15.42 -9.61 3.22
C GLY A 272 -15.55 -9.04 4.64
N ARG A 273 -15.16 -9.77 5.68
CA ARG A 273 -15.18 -9.30 7.08
C ARG A 273 -13.85 -8.71 7.55
N GLY A 274 -13.04 -8.23 6.65
CA GLY A 274 -11.81 -7.49 6.95
C GLY A 274 -12.04 -5.98 6.90
N LEU A 275 -11.24 -5.23 7.65
CA LEU A 275 -11.11 -3.79 7.54
C LEU A 275 -9.63 -3.49 7.24
N GLY A 276 -9.32 -3.02 6.02
CA GLY A 276 -7.96 -2.74 5.56
C GLY A 276 -7.67 -1.26 5.56
N VAL A 277 -6.55 -0.86 6.12
CA VAL A 277 -6.07 0.53 6.15
C VAL A 277 -4.67 0.61 5.57
N LEU A 278 -4.47 1.49 4.58
CA LEU A 278 -3.15 1.77 4.02
C LEU A 278 -2.75 3.21 4.32
N LEU A 279 -1.70 3.35 5.12
CA LEU A 279 -1.17 4.64 5.56
C LEU A 279 -0.01 5.10 4.67
N THR A 280 0.53 6.26 5.01
CA THR A 280 1.71 6.87 4.39
C THR A 280 2.81 5.87 4.15
N GLY A 281 3.46 5.96 3.01
CA GLY A 281 4.57 5.09 2.62
C GLY A 281 4.96 5.28 1.18
N MET A 282 6.21 4.88 0.87
CA MET A 282 6.77 4.87 -0.47
C MET A 282 6.45 3.56 -1.19
N GLY A 283 6.33 3.62 -2.52
CA GLY A 283 6.06 2.45 -3.36
C GLY A 283 4.58 2.12 -3.47
N ASP A 284 4.26 0.85 -3.68
CA ASP A 284 2.94 0.34 -4.02
C ASP A 284 2.52 -0.89 -3.20
N ASP A 285 3.36 -1.36 -2.25
CA ASP A 285 3.02 -2.52 -1.41
C ASP A 285 1.75 -2.26 -0.60
N GLY A 286 0.90 -3.25 -0.53
CA GLY A 286 -0.42 -3.18 0.08
C GLY A 286 -1.55 -2.72 -0.86
N ALA A 287 -1.24 -2.11 -2.00
CA ALA A 287 -2.26 -1.64 -2.93
C ALA A 287 -3.02 -2.78 -3.61
N GLN A 288 -2.32 -3.85 -4.01
CA GLN A 288 -2.93 -5.02 -4.62
C GLN A 288 -3.72 -5.86 -3.60
N GLY A 289 -3.16 -6.07 -2.41
CA GLY A 289 -3.85 -6.77 -1.33
C GLY A 289 -5.11 -6.03 -0.89
N LEU A 290 -5.05 -4.69 -0.79
CA LEU A 290 -6.19 -3.85 -0.48
C LEU A 290 -7.28 -3.94 -1.58
N LEU A 291 -6.87 -3.93 -2.86
CA LEU A 291 -7.79 -4.16 -3.98
C LEU A 291 -8.48 -5.53 -3.86
N ARG A 292 -7.71 -6.54 -3.49
CA ARG A 292 -8.29 -7.88 -3.27
C ARG A 292 -9.28 -7.89 -2.11
N MET A 293 -8.94 -7.24 -0.99
CA MET A 293 -9.87 -7.10 0.13
C MET A 293 -11.17 -6.42 -0.31
N ARG A 294 -11.09 -5.31 -1.06
CA ARG A 294 -12.24 -4.60 -1.60
C ARG A 294 -13.09 -5.49 -2.52
N ARG A 295 -12.44 -6.22 -3.44
CA ARG A 295 -13.11 -7.16 -4.36
C ARG A 295 -13.82 -8.31 -3.63
N MET A 296 -13.36 -8.68 -2.45
CA MET A 296 -14.01 -9.68 -1.58
C MET A 296 -15.09 -9.08 -0.68
N GLY A 297 -15.38 -7.79 -0.80
CA GLY A 297 -16.40 -7.09 -0.02
C GLY A 297 -15.91 -6.52 1.32
N SER A 298 -14.62 -6.60 1.62
CA SER A 298 -14.03 -5.95 2.79
C SER A 298 -14.03 -4.43 2.63
N ARG A 299 -14.11 -3.72 3.75
CA ARG A 299 -13.93 -2.27 3.77
C ARG A 299 -12.47 -1.90 3.63
N THR A 300 -12.18 -0.87 2.84
CA THR A 300 -10.82 -0.45 2.53
C THR A 300 -10.67 1.06 2.62
N VAL A 301 -9.68 1.49 3.38
CA VAL A 301 -9.44 2.90 3.71
C VAL A 301 -7.99 3.24 3.39
N VAL A 302 -7.75 4.40 2.83
CA VAL A 302 -6.40 4.93 2.64
C VAL A 302 -6.27 6.31 3.27
N GLN A 303 -5.07 6.63 3.72
CA GLN A 303 -4.74 7.95 4.20
C GLN A 303 -4.75 8.96 3.03
N ASP A 304 -5.28 10.15 3.23
CA ASP A 304 -5.33 11.20 2.22
C ASP A 304 -3.94 11.83 1.96
N LYS A 305 -3.80 12.53 0.82
CA LYS A 305 -2.52 13.15 0.42
C LYS A 305 -2.05 14.20 1.45
N ALA A 306 -2.94 15.00 1.97
CA ALA A 306 -2.59 16.14 2.81
C ALA A 306 -1.99 15.73 4.17
N SER A 307 -2.44 14.60 4.72
CA SER A 307 -1.93 14.09 6.00
C SER A 307 -0.81 13.05 5.84
N CYS A 308 -0.51 12.58 4.62
CA CYS A 308 0.60 11.67 4.34
C CYS A 308 1.95 12.41 4.42
N ALA A 309 2.95 11.78 5.03
CA ALA A 309 4.34 12.19 4.88
C ALA A 309 4.88 11.86 3.46
N VAL A 310 4.48 10.70 2.94
CA VAL A 310 4.76 10.26 1.56
C VAL A 310 3.50 9.62 0.99
N PHE A 311 2.92 10.22 -0.05
CA PHE A 311 1.70 9.72 -0.71
C PHE A 311 2.06 8.76 -1.85
N GLY A 312 2.73 7.64 -1.54
CA GLY A 312 3.10 6.59 -2.51
C GLY A 312 2.14 5.41 -2.44
N MET A 313 2.20 4.60 -1.37
CA MET A 313 1.33 3.44 -1.16
C MET A 313 -0.17 3.81 -1.22
N PRO A 314 -0.65 4.89 -0.53
CA PRO A 314 -2.03 5.33 -0.66
C PRO A 314 -2.40 5.76 -2.08
N LYS A 315 -1.51 6.46 -2.79
CA LYS A 315 -1.70 6.85 -4.19
C LYS A 315 -1.90 5.64 -5.09
N ALA A 316 -1.00 4.65 -5.00
CA ALA A 316 -1.11 3.42 -5.78
C ALA A 316 -2.45 2.69 -5.53
N ALA A 317 -2.91 2.64 -4.28
CA ALA A 317 -4.19 2.05 -3.93
C ALA A 317 -5.39 2.83 -4.50
N VAL A 318 -5.33 4.17 -4.52
CA VAL A 318 -6.36 5.02 -5.14
C VAL A 318 -6.40 4.82 -6.65
N GLU A 319 -5.25 4.84 -7.32
CA GLU A 319 -5.13 4.66 -8.77
C GLU A 319 -5.62 3.27 -9.23
N LEU A 320 -5.41 2.23 -8.42
CA LEU A 320 -5.92 0.88 -8.68
C LEU A 320 -7.42 0.73 -8.36
N GLY A 321 -8.06 1.75 -7.78
CA GLY A 321 -9.42 1.61 -7.28
C GLY A 321 -9.54 0.68 -6.08
N ALA A 322 -8.48 0.51 -5.29
CA ALA A 322 -8.48 -0.31 -4.07
C ALA A 322 -9.11 0.40 -2.87
N ALA A 323 -9.09 1.72 -2.84
CA ALA A 323 -9.64 2.52 -1.77
C ALA A 323 -11.17 2.67 -1.89
N GLU A 324 -11.92 2.27 -0.88
CA GLU A 324 -13.33 2.63 -0.71
C GLU A 324 -13.46 4.06 -0.17
N HIS A 325 -12.58 4.40 0.79
CA HIS A 325 -12.54 5.70 1.43
C HIS A 325 -11.12 6.27 1.46
N VAL A 326 -11.01 7.58 1.20
CA VAL A 326 -9.77 8.36 1.36
C VAL A 326 -10.01 9.34 2.51
N ILE A 327 -9.25 9.22 3.61
CA ILE A 327 -9.58 9.88 4.87
C ILE A 327 -8.33 10.54 5.46
N ASP A 328 -8.50 11.78 5.95
CA ASP A 328 -7.49 12.47 6.75
C ASP A 328 -7.15 11.67 8.02
N LEU A 329 -5.87 11.60 8.35
CA LEU A 329 -5.39 10.80 9.48
C LEU A 329 -6.04 11.19 10.82
N SER A 330 -6.40 12.46 11.02
CA SER A 330 -7.04 12.91 12.26
C SER A 330 -8.51 12.47 12.39
N ALA A 331 -9.18 12.25 11.26
CA ALA A 331 -10.57 11.78 11.21
C ALA A 331 -10.66 10.24 11.18
N MET A 332 -9.56 9.56 10.84
CA MET A 332 -9.55 8.13 10.55
C MET A 332 -9.95 7.29 11.77
N GLY A 333 -9.52 7.64 12.98
CA GLY A 333 -9.87 6.89 14.19
C GLY A 333 -11.38 6.84 14.44
N ALA A 334 -12.06 8.00 14.37
CA ALA A 334 -13.52 8.07 14.52
C ALA A 334 -14.24 7.26 13.42
N PHE A 335 -13.74 7.31 12.19
CA PHE A 335 -14.26 6.52 11.08
C PHE A 335 -14.11 5.01 11.34
N LEU A 336 -12.94 4.55 11.78
CA LEU A 336 -12.67 3.12 12.06
C LEU A 336 -13.53 2.59 13.20
N VAL A 337 -13.82 3.40 14.22
CA VAL A 337 -14.76 3.03 15.31
C VAL A 337 -16.15 2.78 14.77
N GLN A 338 -16.63 3.59 13.81
CA GLN A 338 -17.91 3.37 13.16
C GLN A 338 -17.87 2.16 12.23
N ALA A 339 -16.82 2.03 11.41
CA ALA A 339 -16.64 0.91 10.50
C ALA A 339 -16.61 -0.45 11.24
N ALA A 340 -15.98 -0.50 12.41
CA ALA A 340 -15.90 -1.70 13.24
C ALA A 340 -17.25 -2.18 13.78
N LYS A 341 -18.26 -1.31 13.85
CA LYS A 341 -19.62 -1.68 14.24
C LYS A 341 -20.41 -2.40 13.13
N GLY A 342 -19.93 -2.33 11.89
CA GLY A 342 -20.66 -2.80 10.71
C GLY A 342 -21.79 -1.85 10.29
N GLY A 343 -22.46 -2.16 9.18
CA GLY A 343 -23.53 -1.34 8.63
C GLY A 343 -23.06 -0.33 7.58
N THR A 344 -23.98 0.49 7.08
CA THR A 344 -23.71 1.50 6.05
C THR A 344 -22.97 2.69 6.67
N LEU A 345 -21.80 3.01 6.11
CA LEU A 345 -21.05 4.21 6.50
C LEU A 345 -21.57 5.43 5.71
N PRO A 346 -21.53 6.63 6.31
CA PRO A 346 -21.84 7.84 5.56
C PRO A 346 -20.85 8.01 4.42
N ALA A 347 -21.32 8.44 3.24
CA ALA A 347 -20.44 8.83 2.15
C ALA A 347 -19.48 9.90 2.69
N THR A 348 -18.19 9.70 2.53
CA THR A 348 -17.19 10.74 2.87
C THR A 348 -17.48 11.94 1.98
N PRO A 349 -17.64 13.14 2.52
CA PRO A 349 -17.72 14.33 1.69
C PRO A 349 -16.38 14.46 0.98
N HIS A 350 -16.36 14.18 -0.31
CA HIS A 350 -15.28 14.66 -1.17
C HIS A 350 -15.23 16.17 -0.92
N SER A 351 -14.09 16.71 -0.50
CA SER A 351 -13.90 18.10 -0.11
C SER A 351 -14.73 19.02 -1.00
N SER A 352 -15.85 19.49 -0.47
CA SER A 352 -16.66 20.50 -1.10
C SER A 352 -15.79 21.74 -1.24
N THR A 353 -15.61 22.22 -2.46
CA THR A 353 -15.18 23.57 -2.76
C THR A 353 -15.81 24.53 -1.76
N PRO A 354 -15.04 25.42 -1.11
CA PRO A 354 -15.64 26.48 -0.32
C PRO A 354 -16.56 27.30 -1.23
N SER A 355 -17.82 27.41 -0.83
CA SER A 355 -18.78 28.29 -1.49
C SER A 355 -18.19 29.69 -1.55
N PRO A 356 -18.28 30.41 -2.69
CA PRO A 356 -17.83 31.78 -2.75
C PRO A 356 -18.63 32.61 -1.72
N PRO A 357 -18.03 33.64 -1.08
CA PRO A 357 -18.71 34.48 -0.14
C PRO A 357 -19.89 35.17 -0.83
N PRO A 358 -21.01 35.44 -0.14
CA PRO A 358 -22.15 36.11 -0.72
C PRO A 358 -21.72 37.52 -1.17
N SER A 359 -21.84 37.77 -2.46
CA SER A 359 -21.62 39.09 -3.05
C SER A 359 -22.58 40.09 -2.38
N GLY A 360 -21.96 41.11 -1.83
CA GLY A 360 -22.64 42.21 -1.13
C GLY A 360 -23.67 42.91 -1.99
N ALA A 361 -24.65 43.45 -1.29
CA ALA A 361 -25.77 44.24 -1.72
C ALA A 361 -25.45 45.26 -2.80
N HIS A 362 -26.17 45.22 -3.89
CA HIS A 362 -26.35 46.39 -4.79
C HIS A 362 -27.70 47.05 -4.51
N VAL A 363 -27.57 48.33 -4.24
CA VAL A 363 -28.60 49.32 -4.02
C VAL A 363 -29.54 49.40 -5.24
N GLN A 364 -30.84 49.44 -4.96
CA GLN A 364 -31.89 49.72 -5.91
C GLN A 364 -31.79 51.15 -6.45
N THR A 365 -31.88 51.33 -7.77
CA THR A 365 -32.49 52.51 -8.38
C THR A 365 -33.44 52.01 -9.48
N GLY A 366 -34.71 52.44 -9.34
CA GLY A 366 -35.79 52.02 -10.19
C GLY A 366 -35.79 52.65 -11.56
N LEU A 367 -36.54 52.03 -12.45
CA LEU A 367 -37.44 52.60 -13.45
C LEU A 367 -38.02 51.49 -14.34
N THR A 368 -39.32 51.25 -14.24
CA THR A 368 -40.16 50.55 -15.23
C THR A 368 -40.48 51.53 -16.40
N PRO A 369 -40.90 51.09 -17.64
CA PRO A 369 -42.06 50.21 -17.84
C PRO A 369 -42.06 49.30 -19.11
N ALA A 370 -42.83 48.20 -18.99
CA ALA A 370 -43.91 47.73 -19.91
C ALA A 370 -43.63 47.08 -21.28
N LEU A 371 -44.42 45.99 -21.46
CA LEU A 371 -44.91 45.29 -22.68
C LEU A 371 -44.10 44.01 -23.06
N GLY A 372 -44.62 42.82 -22.76
CA GLY A 372 -45.75 42.16 -23.41
C GLY A 372 -45.26 41.07 -24.33
N ASN A 373 -45.39 39.80 -23.91
CA ASN A 373 -46.00 38.74 -24.73
C ASN A 373 -45.95 37.37 -24.03
N THR A 374 -47.11 36.87 -23.82
CA THR A 374 -47.50 35.53 -23.39
C THR A 374 -47.13 34.49 -24.43
N ILE A 375 -46.43 33.43 -24.02
CA ILE A 375 -46.48 32.11 -24.69
C ILE A 375 -46.67 31.01 -23.63
N LYS A 376 -47.75 30.27 -23.83
CA LYS A 376 -48.35 29.21 -23.05
C LYS A 376 -47.48 27.92 -23.09
N PRO A 377 -47.30 27.19 -22.00
CA PRO A 377 -46.66 25.89 -22.04
C PRO A 377 -47.65 24.81 -22.49
N PRO A 378 -47.23 23.78 -23.24
CA PRO A 378 -48.07 22.65 -23.57
C PRO A 378 -48.13 21.62 -22.44
N ALA A 379 -49.25 20.92 -22.45
CA ALA A 379 -49.85 20.05 -21.46
C ALA A 379 -49.01 18.83 -21.04
N ALA A 380 -49.21 18.46 -19.79
CA ALA A 380 -48.81 17.17 -19.21
C ALA A 380 -49.56 16.00 -19.87
N SER A 381 -48.87 14.90 -20.08
CA SER A 381 -49.43 13.59 -20.37
C SER A 381 -49.00 12.56 -19.31
N PRO A 382 -49.77 11.48 -19.08
CA PRO A 382 -50.04 10.96 -17.75
C PRO A 382 -49.01 9.92 -17.25
N ALA A 383 -48.97 9.82 -15.93
CA ALA A 383 -48.27 8.83 -15.16
C ALA A 383 -48.50 7.39 -15.68
N ARG A 384 -47.42 6.66 -15.90
CA ARG A 384 -47.48 5.20 -15.95
C ARG A 384 -46.83 4.60 -14.69
N ALA A 385 -47.54 3.61 -14.22
CA ALA A 385 -47.43 2.89 -12.98
C ALA A 385 -46.02 2.30 -12.71
N SER A 386 -45.71 2.30 -11.43
CA SER A 386 -44.91 1.37 -10.65
C SER A 386 -44.37 0.16 -11.41
N SER A 387 -43.10 0.10 -11.67
CA SER A 387 -42.34 -1.14 -11.82
C SER A 387 -41.51 -1.36 -10.57
N THR A 388 -41.88 -2.39 -9.83
CA THR A 388 -41.10 -3.02 -8.75
C THR A 388 -39.67 -3.23 -9.22
N SER A 389 -38.73 -2.49 -8.66
CA SER A 389 -37.32 -2.76 -8.82
C SER A 389 -36.96 -4.03 -8.04
N GLY A 390 -36.87 -5.14 -8.77
CA GLY A 390 -36.16 -6.33 -8.29
C GLY A 390 -34.67 -6.01 -8.05
N PRO A 391 -33.97 -6.79 -7.25
CA PRO A 391 -32.56 -6.55 -6.97
C PRO A 391 -31.77 -6.56 -8.28
N ILE A 392 -30.97 -5.50 -8.48
CA ILE A 392 -30.03 -5.37 -9.61
C ILE A 392 -29.11 -6.59 -9.57
N PRO A 393 -28.90 -7.31 -10.70
CA PRO A 393 -27.99 -8.45 -10.72
C PRO A 393 -26.60 -8.00 -10.32
N VAL A 394 -26.03 -8.64 -9.31
CA VAL A 394 -24.64 -8.48 -8.91
C VAL A 394 -23.79 -8.88 -10.12
N GLU A 395 -23.20 -7.91 -10.80
CA GLU A 395 -22.23 -8.14 -11.86
C GLU A 395 -21.04 -8.85 -11.21
N ARG A 396 -20.92 -10.16 -11.44
CA ARG A 396 -19.84 -10.99 -10.90
C ARG A 396 -18.52 -10.42 -11.40
N LEU A 397 -17.69 -9.99 -10.48
CA LEU A 397 -16.30 -9.62 -10.77
C LEU A 397 -15.64 -10.72 -11.62
N LYS A 398 -15.08 -10.33 -12.76
CA LYS A 398 -14.39 -11.26 -13.65
C LYS A 398 -13.22 -11.90 -12.91
N LYS A 399 -13.14 -13.22 -12.94
CA LYS A 399 -11.99 -13.94 -12.41
C LYS A 399 -10.81 -13.79 -13.34
N CYS A 400 -9.60 -13.64 -12.80
CA CYS A 400 -8.38 -13.44 -13.57
C CYS A 400 -7.65 -14.76 -13.81
N VAL A 401 -7.37 -15.06 -15.08
CA VAL A 401 -6.60 -16.24 -15.51
C VAL A 401 -5.26 -15.78 -16.09
N LEU A 402 -4.17 -16.29 -15.53
CA LEU A 402 -2.83 -16.09 -16.06
C LEU A 402 -2.46 -17.22 -17.01
N VAL A 403 -2.12 -16.90 -18.25
CA VAL A 403 -1.68 -17.87 -19.26
C VAL A 403 -0.17 -17.73 -19.47
N VAL A 404 0.56 -18.82 -19.25
CA VAL A 404 2.03 -18.89 -19.41
C VAL A 404 2.37 -19.84 -20.54
N ASP A 405 2.83 -19.32 -21.66
CA ASP A 405 3.19 -20.09 -22.86
C ASP A 405 4.20 -19.28 -23.72
N ASP A 406 5.34 -19.86 -24.02
CA ASP A 406 6.37 -19.28 -24.90
C ASP A 406 6.37 -19.84 -26.33
N GLN A 407 5.32 -20.60 -26.70
CA GLN A 407 5.19 -21.28 -27.99
C GLN A 407 4.24 -20.59 -28.98
N GLY A 408 3.70 -19.41 -28.62
CA GLY A 408 2.91 -18.59 -29.56
C GLY A 408 1.39 -18.85 -29.55
N HIS A 409 0.85 -19.53 -28.54
CA HIS A 409 -0.60 -19.81 -28.44
C HIS A 409 -1.38 -18.86 -27.51
N LEU A 410 -0.73 -17.83 -26.97
CA LEU A 410 -1.29 -16.91 -25.98
C LEU A 410 -2.55 -16.19 -26.45
N ASP A 411 -2.57 -15.71 -27.71
CA ASP A 411 -3.70 -14.96 -28.27
C ASP A 411 -4.95 -15.82 -28.39
N SER A 412 -4.80 -17.11 -28.74
CA SER A 412 -5.92 -18.05 -28.84
C SER A 412 -6.55 -18.33 -27.48
N ALA A 413 -5.73 -18.52 -26.44
CA ALA A 413 -6.21 -18.70 -25.06
C ALA A 413 -6.89 -17.43 -24.55
N ARG A 414 -6.25 -16.27 -24.77
CA ARG A 414 -6.81 -14.97 -24.38
C ARG A 414 -8.19 -14.76 -24.98
N ALA A 415 -8.31 -14.83 -26.30
CA ALA A 415 -9.57 -14.62 -27.00
C ALA A 415 -10.69 -15.58 -26.55
N THR A 416 -10.34 -16.83 -26.22
CA THR A 416 -11.28 -17.83 -25.75
C THR A 416 -11.79 -17.51 -24.34
N LEU A 417 -10.90 -17.17 -23.42
CA LEU A 417 -11.22 -16.91 -22.03
C LEU A 417 -11.90 -15.54 -21.82
N GLU A 418 -11.50 -14.51 -22.56
CA GLU A 418 -12.15 -13.19 -22.52
C GLU A 418 -13.60 -13.28 -23.01
N ARG A 419 -13.86 -14.03 -24.08
CA ARG A 419 -15.25 -14.33 -24.54
C ARG A 419 -16.08 -15.08 -23.51
N ALA A 420 -15.42 -15.89 -22.67
CA ALA A 420 -16.08 -16.60 -21.57
C ALA A 420 -16.26 -15.72 -20.31
N GLY A 421 -15.86 -14.45 -20.34
CA GLY A 421 -16.05 -13.47 -19.28
C GLY A 421 -14.92 -13.40 -18.25
N TYR A 422 -13.75 -13.97 -18.54
CA TYR A 422 -12.57 -13.88 -17.69
C TYR A 422 -11.73 -12.64 -18.01
N GLU A 423 -11.00 -12.14 -17.04
CA GLU A 423 -9.86 -11.26 -17.23
C GLU A 423 -8.64 -12.14 -17.54
N VAL A 424 -7.84 -11.81 -18.54
CA VAL A 424 -6.73 -12.67 -18.97
C VAL A 424 -5.42 -11.90 -19.03
N ILE A 425 -4.44 -12.42 -18.32
CA ILE A 425 -3.06 -11.96 -18.38
C ILE A 425 -2.25 -13.02 -19.11
N THR A 426 -1.39 -12.61 -20.04
CA THR A 426 -0.54 -13.52 -20.80
C THR A 426 0.93 -13.22 -20.53
N VAL A 427 1.74 -14.27 -20.40
CA VAL A 427 3.18 -14.22 -20.17
C VAL A 427 3.86 -15.19 -21.12
N ASP A 428 4.71 -14.66 -21.98
CA ASP A 428 5.55 -15.40 -22.94
C ASP A 428 6.93 -15.73 -22.38
N ASN A 429 7.33 -15.09 -21.30
CA ASN A 429 8.62 -15.33 -20.65
C ASN A 429 8.39 -15.66 -19.16
N PRO A 430 8.59 -16.92 -18.73
CA PRO A 430 8.39 -17.31 -17.33
C PRO A 430 9.30 -16.60 -16.33
N LEU A 431 10.39 -15.98 -16.76
CA LEU A 431 11.27 -15.21 -15.86
C LEU A 431 10.59 -13.95 -15.30
N VAL A 432 9.59 -13.39 -15.99
CA VAL A 432 8.83 -12.22 -15.50
C VAL A 432 7.63 -12.61 -14.65
N LEU A 433 7.37 -13.92 -14.48
CA LEU A 433 6.17 -14.44 -13.83
C LEU A 433 6.02 -13.96 -12.38
N ALA A 434 7.10 -13.98 -11.61
CA ALA A 434 7.09 -13.49 -10.22
C ALA A 434 6.74 -11.99 -10.14
N ARG A 435 7.20 -11.19 -11.11
CA ARG A 435 6.85 -9.77 -11.22
C ARG A 435 5.39 -9.58 -11.65
N THR A 436 4.92 -10.42 -12.57
CA THR A 436 3.53 -10.38 -13.07
C THR A 436 2.54 -10.72 -11.95
N LEU A 437 2.82 -11.76 -11.15
CA LEU A 437 1.99 -12.14 -10.00
C LEU A 437 2.00 -11.10 -8.88
N ARG A 438 3.10 -10.38 -8.70
CA ARG A 438 3.15 -9.26 -7.74
C ARG A 438 2.29 -8.07 -8.17
N LYS A 439 2.16 -7.86 -9.48
CA LYS A 439 1.39 -6.73 -10.04
C LYS A 439 -0.09 -7.05 -10.27
N ASN A 440 -0.44 -8.33 -10.34
CA ASN A 440 -1.77 -8.75 -10.75
C ASN A 440 -2.29 -9.87 -9.84
N TYR A 441 -3.53 -9.75 -9.44
CA TYR A 441 -4.20 -10.84 -8.78
C TYR A 441 -4.61 -11.89 -9.82
N VAL A 442 -4.24 -13.14 -9.56
CA VAL A 442 -4.51 -14.28 -10.44
C VAL A 442 -5.30 -15.34 -9.68
N ASP A 443 -6.46 -15.70 -10.20
CA ASP A 443 -7.33 -16.74 -9.63
C ASP A 443 -6.96 -18.16 -10.10
N LEU A 444 -6.32 -18.26 -11.29
CA LEU A 444 -5.92 -19.55 -11.89
C LEU A 444 -4.73 -19.32 -12.83
N VAL A 445 -3.81 -20.27 -12.88
CA VAL A 445 -2.71 -20.30 -13.85
C VAL A 445 -2.96 -21.40 -14.87
N LEU A 446 -2.90 -21.06 -16.16
CA LEU A 446 -2.73 -22.00 -17.26
C LEU A 446 -1.26 -22.03 -17.65
N LEU A 447 -0.64 -23.20 -17.63
CA LEU A 447 0.79 -23.35 -17.82
C LEU A 447 1.09 -24.37 -18.94
N GLU A 448 1.87 -23.95 -19.95
CA GLU A 448 2.55 -24.90 -20.83
C GLU A 448 3.67 -25.62 -20.05
N PRO A 449 3.62 -26.94 -19.89
CA PRO A 449 4.64 -27.67 -19.14
C PRO A 449 5.99 -27.78 -19.86
N GLU A 450 6.01 -27.67 -21.18
CA GLU A 450 7.22 -27.77 -22.03
C GLU A 450 7.60 -26.40 -22.60
N LEU A 451 7.93 -25.46 -21.73
CA LEU A 451 8.43 -24.15 -22.15
C LEU A 451 9.87 -24.27 -22.70
N LYS A 452 10.21 -23.41 -23.65
CA LYS A 452 11.55 -23.35 -24.27
C LYS A 452 12.63 -22.94 -23.27
N THR A 453 12.27 -22.09 -22.31
CA THR A 453 13.19 -21.45 -21.38
C THR A 453 13.39 -22.24 -20.10
N MET A 454 12.39 -22.98 -19.62
CA MET A 454 12.46 -23.80 -18.40
C MET A 454 11.34 -24.83 -18.33
N LYS A 455 11.55 -25.90 -17.55
CA LYS A 455 10.52 -26.93 -17.34
C LYS A 455 9.37 -26.41 -16.50
N GLY A 456 8.14 -26.78 -16.83
CA GLY A 456 6.93 -26.36 -16.10
C GLY A 456 6.95 -26.70 -14.61
N ALA A 457 7.59 -27.82 -14.23
CA ALA A 457 7.76 -28.18 -12.82
C ALA A 457 8.57 -27.12 -12.03
N VAL A 458 9.60 -26.54 -12.66
CA VAL A 458 10.39 -25.44 -12.06
C VAL A 458 9.54 -24.18 -11.93
N VAL A 459 8.72 -23.88 -12.94
CA VAL A 459 7.77 -22.75 -12.89
C VAL A 459 6.81 -22.93 -11.72
N VAL A 460 6.21 -24.11 -11.58
CA VAL A 460 5.26 -24.39 -10.48
C VAL A 460 5.95 -24.31 -9.11
N GLN A 461 7.14 -24.87 -8.98
CA GLN A 461 7.92 -24.77 -7.75
C GLN A 461 8.21 -23.31 -7.40
N THR A 462 8.60 -22.50 -8.38
CA THR A 462 8.81 -21.07 -8.22
C THR A 462 7.52 -20.36 -7.79
N LEU A 463 6.39 -20.65 -8.41
CA LEU A 463 5.10 -20.10 -8.03
C LEU A 463 4.75 -20.45 -6.58
N ARG A 464 4.90 -21.71 -6.19
CA ARG A 464 4.60 -22.19 -4.83
C ARG A 464 5.54 -21.60 -3.78
N SER A 465 6.83 -21.46 -4.08
CA SER A 465 7.80 -20.81 -3.19
C SER A 465 7.49 -19.32 -2.97
N HIS A 466 6.84 -18.66 -3.93
CA HIS A 466 6.35 -17.29 -3.81
C HIS A 466 4.94 -17.18 -3.20
N GLY A 467 4.46 -18.26 -2.56
CA GLY A 467 3.17 -18.23 -1.86
C GLY A 467 1.93 -18.36 -2.76
N ALA A 468 2.09 -18.68 -4.04
CA ALA A 468 0.96 -18.90 -4.94
C ALA A 468 0.14 -20.12 -4.48
N THR A 469 -1.13 -19.92 -4.16
CA THR A 469 -2.06 -20.96 -3.70
C THR A 469 -3.14 -21.30 -4.74
N MET A 470 -3.27 -20.48 -5.79
CA MET A 470 -4.26 -20.67 -6.84
C MET A 470 -4.06 -22.01 -7.58
N PRO A 471 -5.14 -22.60 -8.14
CA PRO A 471 -5.04 -23.79 -8.97
C PRO A 471 -4.19 -23.53 -10.22
N ILE A 472 -3.38 -24.54 -10.58
CA ILE A 472 -2.56 -24.53 -11.81
C ILE A 472 -3.10 -25.66 -12.69
N LEU A 473 -3.52 -25.32 -13.91
CA LEU A 473 -3.86 -26.28 -14.95
C LEU A 473 -2.77 -26.32 -16.00
N LEU A 474 -2.37 -27.50 -16.43
CA LEU A 474 -1.49 -27.63 -17.58
C LEU A 474 -2.30 -27.44 -18.87
N TRP A 475 -1.74 -26.70 -19.81
CA TRP A 475 -2.35 -26.41 -21.10
C TRP A 475 -1.35 -26.65 -22.22
N SER A 476 -1.45 -27.80 -22.89
CA SER A 476 -0.42 -28.24 -23.86
C SER A 476 -1.00 -29.05 -25.02
N SER A 477 -0.22 -29.19 -26.09
CA SER A 477 -0.48 -30.08 -27.22
C SER A 477 0.02 -31.51 -27.02
N LEU A 478 0.65 -31.83 -25.90
CA LEU A 478 1.14 -33.16 -25.59
C LEU A 478 0.01 -34.21 -25.59
N GLU A 479 0.38 -35.46 -25.87
CA GLU A 479 -0.52 -36.60 -25.74
C GLU A 479 -0.96 -36.81 -24.27
N GLU A 480 -2.14 -37.40 -24.10
CA GLU A 480 -2.81 -37.50 -22.79
C GLU A 480 -1.94 -38.22 -21.74
N THR A 481 -1.26 -39.31 -22.11
CA THR A 481 -0.35 -40.06 -21.23
C THR A 481 0.82 -39.22 -20.73
N ALA A 482 1.40 -38.41 -21.61
CA ALA A 482 2.46 -37.48 -21.26
C ALA A 482 1.94 -36.36 -20.35
N LEU A 483 0.75 -35.79 -20.65
CA LEU A 483 0.11 -34.78 -19.82
C LEU A 483 -0.18 -35.26 -18.41
N LEU A 484 -0.70 -36.49 -18.24
CA LEU A 484 -0.94 -37.09 -16.93
C LEU A 484 0.35 -37.24 -16.11
N THR A 485 1.46 -37.57 -16.77
CA THR A 485 2.79 -37.60 -16.13
C THR A 485 3.21 -36.21 -15.68
N ARG A 486 3.08 -35.19 -16.54
CA ARG A 486 3.42 -33.80 -16.19
C ARG A 486 2.52 -33.22 -15.10
N VAL A 487 1.23 -33.60 -15.05
CA VAL A 487 0.32 -33.20 -13.96
C VAL A 487 0.88 -33.64 -12.60
N ARG A 488 1.38 -34.87 -12.51
CA ARG A 488 1.99 -35.39 -11.27
C ARG A 488 3.30 -34.69 -10.94
N GLU A 489 4.19 -34.52 -11.92
CA GLU A 489 5.48 -33.83 -11.75
C GLU A 489 5.32 -32.37 -11.31
N CYS A 490 4.35 -31.68 -11.91
CA CYS A 490 4.06 -30.28 -11.61
C CYS A 490 3.13 -30.10 -10.41
N GLN A 491 2.57 -31.14 -9.82
CA GLN A 491 1.53 -31.04 -8.79
C GLN A 491 0.38 -30.11 -9.23
N ALA A 492 0.00 -30.22 -10.51
CA ALA A 492 -1.06 -29.40 -11.10
C ALA A 492 -2.45 -29.97 -10.73
N ALA A 493 -3.46 -29.08 -10.72
CA ALA A 493 -4.85 -29.47 -10.42
C ALA A 493 -5.53 -30.25 -11.55
N GLY A 494 -4.91 -30.27 -12.74
CA GLY A 494 -5.42 -30.98 -13.92
C GLY A 494 -4.75 -30.48 -15.18
N TYR A 495 -5.33 -30.87 -16.32
CA TYR A 495 -4.83 -30.45 -17.65
C TYR A 495 -5.96 -30.14 -18.63
N VAL A 496 -5.59 -29.42 -19.68
CA VAL A 496 -6.42 -29.12 -20.86
C VAL A 496 -5.56 -29.26 -22.10
N ARG A 497 -6.07 -29.90 -23.16
CA ARG A 497 -5.37 -29.95 -24.45
C ARG A 497 -5.55 -28.66 -25.25
N LYS A 498 -4.47 -28.19 -25.87
CA LYS A 498 -4.53 -27.11 -26.86
C LYS A 498 -5.39 -27.55 -28.04
N GLY A 499 -6.16 -26.63 -28.61
CA GLY A 499 -7.09 -26.94 -29.70
C GLY A 499 -8.50 -27.31 -29.27
N ASP A 500 -8.81 -27.39 -27.96
CA ASP A 500 -10.17 -27.56 -27.43
C ASP A 500 -10.62 -26.31 -26.64
N PRO A 501 -11.18 -25.28 -27.31
CA PRO A 501 -11.65 -24.07 -26.62
C PRO A 501 -12.77 -24.33 -25.63
N ALA A 502 -13.69 -25.25 -25.95
CA ALA A 502 -14.79 -25.58 -25.06
C ALA A 502 -14.31 -26.35 -23.81
N GLY A 503 -13.36 -27.25 -23.97
CA GLY A 503 -12.70 -27.97 -22.89
C GLY A 503 -11.91 -27.02 -21.99
N LEU A 504 -11.25 -26.01 -22.56
CA LEU A 504 -10.53 -24.99 -21.80
C LEU A 504 -11.49 -24.25 -20.86
N VAL A 505 -12.59 -23.73 -21.36
CA VAL A 505 -13.57 -23.00 -20.55
C VAL A 505 -14.20 -23.92 -19.48
N ARG A 506 -14.55 -25.18 -19.84
CA ARG A 506 -15.10 -26.15 -18.87
C ARG A 506 -14.12 -26.45 -17.73
N SER A 507 -12.85 -26.64 -18.03
CA SER A 507 -11.82 -26.97 -17.02
C SER A 507 -11.52 -25.79 -16.10
N VAL A 508 -11.43 -24.59 -16.65
CA VAL A 508 -11.28 -23.35 -15.86
C VAL A 508 -12.50 -23.16 -14.94
N ASN A 509 -13.72 -23.32 -15.45
CA ASN A 509 -14.94 -23.23 -14.65
C ASN A 509 -14.98 -24.27 -13.50
N ARG A 510 -14.51 -25.49 -13.76
CA ARG A 510 -14.46 -26.57 -12.76
C ARG A 510 -13.47 -26.23 -11.64
N SER A 511 -12.31 -25.68 -11.98
CA SER A 511 -11.29 -25.29 -11.00
C SER A 511 -11.72 -24.17 -10.08
N PHE A 512 -12.74 -23.39 -10.45
CA PHE A 512 -13.31 -22.35 -9.59
C PHE A 512 -14.48 -22.83 -8.71
N LYS A 513 -14.93 -24.06 -8.90
CA LYS A 513 -16.02 -24.67 -8.11
C LYS A 513 -15.49 -25.66 -7.06
N ALA A 514 -14.23 -26.09 -7.19
CA ALA A 514 -13.53 -26.97 -6.27
C ALA A 514 -12.82 -26.14 -5.17
#